data_0a735746c29790bb04de7bc1c1f25e9f
#
_entry.id   0a735746c29790bb04de7bc1c1f25e9f
#
_cell.length_a   1.000
_cell.length_b   1.000
_cell.length_c   1.000
_cell.angle_alpha   90.00
_cell.angle_beta   90.00
_cell.angle_gamma   90.00
#
_symmetry.space_group_name_H-M   'P 1'
#
loop_
_entity.id
_entity.type
_entity.pdbx_description
1 polymer ?
#
loop_
_entity_poly.entity_id
_entity_poly.type
_entity_poly.pdbx_seq_one_letter_code
_entity_poly.pdbx_strand_id
1 'polypeptide(L)'
;SLDIFDDYGELVVQFGYATLFVSAFPLAPVFACVNNFIEIRVDGWKMCQNTKRPWPKGAEDIGTWESVLTVVAILGTITNSIMITQTSPAFTNVTSSYRLVAFVVLEWILIGAKIVLMSVIDDVPEDVELQEQRQEFLVTKIIVDEADEEIDLEDDEFIEIDEPKVYQSEVKSNN
;
A
#
# COMPACT_ATOMS: atom_id res chain seq x y z
N SER A 1 21.86 -15.00 -3.66
CA SER A 1 21.12 -14.06 -2.80
C SER A 1 20.08 -13.39 -3.68
N LEU A 2 18.84 -13.41 -3.26
CA LEU A 2 17.83 -12.53 -3.81
C LEU A 2 18.30 -11.12 -3.43
N ASP A 3 18.79 -10.35 -4.40
CA ASP A 3 19.17 -8.97 -4.15
C ASP A 3 17.89 -8.14 -4.10
N ILE A 4 17.34 -8.06 -2.89
CA ILE A 4 16.13 -7.26 -2.57
C ILE A 4 16.25 -5.84 -3.11
N PHE A 5 17.46 -5.31 -3.15
CA PHE A 5 17.75 -3.99 -3.69
C PHE A 5 17.48 -3.90 -5.20
N ASP A 6 17.84 -4.92 -5.95
CA ASP A 6 17.64 -4.94 -7.40
C ASP A 6 16.13 -5.07 -7.72
N ASP A 7 15.40 -5.94 -6.99
CA ASP A 7 13.97 -6.15 -7.17
C ASP A 7 13.18 -4.84 -6.89
N TYR A 8 13.49 -4.13 -5.79
CA TYR A 8 12.87 -2.83 -5.50
C TYR A 8 13.29 -1.75 -6.49
N GLY A 9 14.54 -1.77 -6.96
CA GLY A 9 15.05 -0.85 -7.97
C GLY A 9 14.29 -0.97 -9.28
N GLU A 10 14.03 -2.19 -9.75
CA GLU A 10 13.23 -2.47 -10.93
C GLU A 10 11.79 -1.96 -10.78
N LEU A 11 11.14 -2.25 -9.65
CA LEU A 11 9.80 -1.77 -9.34
C LEU A 11 9.70 -0.24 -9.34
N VAL A 12 10.68 0.46 -8.75
CA VAL A 12 10.72 1.93 -8.73
C VAL A 12 10.89 2.51 -10.13
N VAL A 13 11.77 1.93 -10.95
CA VAL A 13 11.96 2.35 -12.34
C VAL A 13 10.67 2.15 -13.15
N GLN A 14 10.05 0.99 -13.04
CA GLN A 14 8.79 0.68 -13.69
C GLN A 14 7.67 1.63 -13.25
N PHE A 15 7.53 1.86 -11.95
CA PHE A 15 6.58 2.81 -11.38
C PHE A 15 6.84 4.23 -11.87
N GLY A 16 8.11 4.64 -11.95
CA GLY A 16 8.52 5.92 -12.50
C GLY A 16 8.06 6.11 -13.94
N TYR A 17 8.32 5.15 -14.81
CA TYR A 17 7.86 5.21 -16.20
C TYR A 17 6.33 5.23 -16.31
N ALA A 18 5.65 4.43 -15.52
CA ALA A 18 4.19 4.37 -15.53
C ALA A 18 3.54 5.66 -15.01
N THR A 19 4.16 6.37 -14.06
CA THR A 19 3.57 7.55 -13.43
C THR A 19 4.03 8.87 -14.06
N LEU A 20 5.33 9.03 -14.37
CA LEU A 20 5.88 10.29 -14.89
C LEU A 20 5.36 10.66 -16.29
N PHE A 21 5.05 9.67 -17.11
CA PHE A 21 4.72 9.86 -18.52
C PHE A 21 3.32 9.36 -18.89
N VAL A 22 2.43 9.15 -17.91
CA VAL A 22 1.09 8.62 -18.16
C VAL A 22 0.27 9.52 -19.09
N SER A 23 0.44 10.83 -19.01
CA SER A 23 -0.25 11.79 -19.90
C SER A 23 0.23 11.73 -21.35
N ALA A 24 1.48 11.32 -21.59
CA ALA A 24 2.03 11.12 -22.93
C ALA A 24 1.73 9.72 -23.48
N PHE A 25 1.73 8.71 -22.61
CA PHE A 25 1.48 7.32 -22.98
C PHE A 25 0.57 6.61 -21.97
N PRO A 26 -0.77 6.79 -22.09
CA PRO A 26 -1.74 6.27 -21.11
C PRO A 26 -1.82 4.74 -21.05
N LEU A 27 -1.19 4.03 -21.98
CA LEU A 27 -1.11 2.57 -21.96
C LEU A 27 0.02 2.03 -21.06
N ALA A 28 0.97 2.87 -20.65
CA ALA A 28 2.10 2.45 -19.81
C ALA A 28 1.65 1.77 -18.50
N PRO A 29 0.68 2.29 -17.73
CA PRO A 29 0.19 1.61 -16.54
C PRO A 29 -0.45 0.24 -16.81
N VAL A 30 -1.09 0.07 -17.98
CA VAL A 30 -1.70 -1.21 -18.37
C VAL A 30 -0.60 -2.25 -18.60
N PHE A 31 0.45 -1.89 -19.33
CA PHE A 31 1.59 -2.78 -19.55
C PHE A 31 2.32 -3.10 -18.24
N ALA A 32 2.50 -2.12 -17.35
CA ALA A 32 3.05 -2.33 -16.02
C ALA A 32 2.21 -3.33 -15.20
N CYS A 33 0.88 -3.20 -15.23
CA CYS A 33 -0.03 -4.12 -14.56
C CYS A 33 0.09 -5.56 -15.10
N VAL A 34 0.18 -5.73 -16.42
CA VAL A 34 0.37 -7.06 -17.05
C VAL A 34 1.73 -7.64 -16.68
N ASN A 35 2.80 -6.81 -16.70
CA ASN A 35 4.14 -7.24 -16.29
C ASN A 35 4.14 -7.72 -14.84
N ASN A 36 3.60 -6.93 -13.91
CA ASN A 36 3.55 -7.28 -12.50
C ASN A 36 2.74 -8.57 -12.25
N PHE A 37 1.65 -8.78 -13.00
CA PHE A 37 0.87 -10.01 -12.90
C PHE A 37 1.68 -11.26 -13.30
N ILE A 38 2.52 -11.14 -14.33
CA ILE A 38 3.42 -12.23 -14.78
C ILE A 38 4.54 -12.42 -13.76
N GLU A 39 5.16 -11.33 -13.30
CA GLU A 39 6.28 -11.30 -12.38
C GLU A 39 5.94 -11.97 -11.04
N ILE A 40 4.80 -11.63 -10.42
CA ILE A 40 4.33 -12.28 -9.20
C ILE A 40 4.27 -13.81 -9.35
N ARG A 41 3.85 -14.32 -10.51
CA ARG A 41 3.77 -15.76 -10.74
C ARG A 41 5.13 -16.41 -10.97
N VAL A 42 6.00 -15.73 -11.71
CA VAL A 42 7.37 -16.20 -12.01
C VAL A 42 8.20 -16.20 -10.72
N ASP A 43 8.13 -15.15 -9.93
CA ASP A 43 8.86 -15.05 -8.67
C ASP A 43 8.33 -16.02 -7.62
N GLY A 44 7.02 -16.17 -7.53
CA GLY A 44 6.42 -17.21 -6.69
C GLY A 44 6.91 -18.62 -7.07
N TRP A 45 6.98 -18.93 -8.35
CA TRP A 45 7.53 -20.21 -8.83
C TRP A 45 9.03 -20.34 -8.52
N LYS A 46 9.81 -19.30 -8.77
CA LYS A 46 11.25 -19.24 -8.49
C LYS A 46 11.54 -19.42 -7.00
N MET A 47 10.79 -18.74 -6.13
CA MET A 47 10.92 -18.88 -4.67
C MET A 47 10.59 -20.29 -4.19
N CYS A 48 9.56 -20.92 -4.75
CA CYS A 48 9.14 -22.26 -4.34
C CYS A 48 10.05 -23.38 -4.84
N GLN A 49 10.63 -23.23 -6.04
CA GLN A 49 11.38 -24.32 -6.70
C GLN A 49 12.90 -24.15 -6.66
N ASN A 50 13.40 -22.92 -6.77
CA ASN A 50 14.81 -22.67 -7.02
C ASN A 50 15.57 -22.06 -5.84
N THR A 51 14.86 -21.57 -4.80
CA THR A 51 15.51 -20.92 -3.67
C THR A 51 15.30 -21.69 -2.37
N LYS A 52 16.32 -21.65 -1.49
CA LYS A 52 16.17 -22.15 -0.13
C LYS A 52 15.31 -21.16 0.65
N ARG A 53 14.46 -21.70 1.52
CA ARG A 53 13.65 -20.87 2.43
C ARG A 53 14.56 -19.95 3.23
N PRO A 54 14.40 -18.62 3.12
CA PRO A 54 15.18 -17.68 3.89
C PRO A 54 14.83 -17.78 5.38
N TRP A 55 15.76 -17.38 6.23
CA TRP A 55 15.46 -17.25 7.65
C TRP A 55 14.47 -16.12 7.86
N PRO A 56 13.37 -16.35 8.59
CA PRO A 56 12.36 -15.31 8.82
C PRO A 56 12.98 -14.14 9.61
N LYS A 57 12.78 -12.92 9.11
CA LYS A 57 13.13 -11.68 9.77
C LYS A 57 11.87 -10.84 9.88
N GLY A 58 11.64 -10.24 11.04
CA GLY A 58 10.60 -9.22 11.19
C GLY A 58 10.92 -8.02 10.30
N ALA A 59 9.89 -7.48 9.65
CA ALA A 59 9.96 -6.22 8.90
C ALA A 59 8.66 -5.46 9.20
N GLU A 60 8.81 -4.22 9.61
CA GLU A 60 7.68 -3.33 9.91
C GLU A 60 7.11 -2.74 8.62
N ASP A 61 7.99 -2.33 7.72
CA ASP A 61 7.64 -1.70 6.45
C ASP A 61 8.68 -2.00 5.34
N ILE A 62 8.51 -1.37 4.19
CA ILE A 62 9.47 -1.42 3.07
C ILE A 62 10.64 -0.43 3.22
N GLY A 63 10.70 0.31 4.33
CA GLY A 63 11.76 1.24 4.68
C GLY A 63 11.88 2.43 3.72
N THR A 64 13.12 2.77 3.37
CA THR A 64 13.42 3.93 2.51
C THR A 64 12.73 3.88 1.14
N TRP A 65 12.33 2.71 0.65
CA TRP A 65 11.66 2.56 -0.63
C TRP A 65 10.30 3.25 -0.69
N GLU A 66 9.58 3.30 0.42
CA GLU A 66 8.32 4.06 0.54
C GLU A 66 8.53 5.55 0.26
N SER A 67 9.57 6.13 0.86
CA SER A 67 9.95 7.52 0.60
C SER A 67 10.33 7.76 -0.86
N VAL A 68 11.05 6.84 -1.48
CA VAL A 68 11.43 6.92 -2.90
C VAL A 68 10.19 6.89 -3.79
N LEU A 69 9.26 5.96 -3.57
CA LEU A 69 8.01 5.87 -4.33
C LEU A 69 7.15 7.14 -4.15
N THR A 70 7.11 7.69 -2.93
CA THR A 70 6.40 8.95 -2.65
C THR A 70 6.99 10.12 -3.43
N VAL A 71 8.31 10.26 -3.46
CA VAL A 71 8.99 11.30 -4.25
C VAL A 71 8.69 11.13 -5.74
N VAL A 72 8.78 9.91 -6.28
CA VAL A 72 8.46 9.63 -7.68
C VAL A 72 7.00 9.97 -8.00
N ALA A 73 6.07 9.65 -7.10
CA ALA A 73 4.66 9.99 -7.27
C ALA A 73 4.41 11.51 -7.32
N ILE A 74 5.09 12.28 -6.47
CA ILE A 74 5.01 13.75 -6.48
C ILE A 74 5.58 14.30 -7.78
N LEU A 75 6.76 13.85 -8.21
CA LEU A 75 7.34 14.24 -9.49
C LEU A 75 6.43 13.88 -10.67
N GLY A 76 5.78 12.71 -10.61
CA GLY A 76 4.79 12.30 -11.60
C GLY A 76 3.61 13.25 -11.70
N THR A 77 3.08 13.70 -10.57
CA THR A 77 1.99 14.69 -10.54
C THR A 77 2.41 15.99 -11.24
N ILE A 78 3.58 16.52 -10.88
CA ILE A 78 4.11 17.77 -11.46
C ILE A 78 4.33 17.63 -12.97
N THR A 79 5.00 16.57 -13.42
CA THR A 79 5.30 16.37 -14.84
C THR A 79 4.04 16.20 -15.69
N ASN A 80 3.06 15.42 -15.21
CA ASN A 80 1.80 15.24 -15.92
C ASN A 80 0.98 16.53 -16.00
N SER A 81 0.93 17.31 -14.92
CA SER A 81 0.26 18.61 -14.91
C SER A 81 0.88 19.60 -15.91
N ILE A 82 2.23 19.64 -15.98
CA ILE A 82 2.93 20.44 -16.99
C ILE A 82 2.60 19.94 -18.39
N MET A 83 2.67 18.64 -18.65
CA MET A 83 2.37 18.09 -19.96
C MET A 83 0.94 18.38 -20.40
N ILE A 84 -0.05 18.20 -19.54
CA ILE A 84 -1.45 18.48 -19.85
C ILE A 84 -1.64 19.97 -20.18
N THR A 85 -1.09 20.87 -19.39
CA THR A 85 -1.29 22.31 -19.58
C THR A 85 -0.52 22.89 -20.76
N GLN A 86 0.61 22.29 -21.13
CA GLN A 86 1.42 22.77 -22.26
C GLN A 86 1.07 22.10 -23.59
N THR A 87 0.64 20.83 -23.57
CA THR A 87 0.48 20.03 -24.79
C THR A 87 -0.97 19.84 -25.20
N SER A 88 -1.93 19.97 -24.26
CA SER A 88 -3.35 19.74 -24.56
C SER A 88 -3.91 20.77 -25.53
N PRO A 89 -4.69 20.33 -26.55
CA PRO A 89 -5.40 21.20 -27.47
C PRO A 89 -6.33 22.22 -26.78
N ALA A 90 -6.84 21.89 -25.59
CA ALA A 90 -7.70 22.76 -24.78
C ALA A 90 -7.03 24.09 -24.43
N PHE A 91 -5.72 24.12 -24.33
CA PHE A 91 -4.94 25.29 -23.93
C PHE A 91 -4.22 25.97 -25.10
N THR A 92 -4.42 25.53 -26.37
CA THR A 92 -3.68 26.04 -27.53
C THR A 92 -3.93 27.55 -27.76
N ASN A 93 -5.16 28.01 -27.56
CA ASN A 93 -5.58 29.41 -27.77
C ASN A 93 -5.54 30.27 -26.51
N VAL A 94 -4.93 29.75 -25.43
CA VAL A 94 -4.90 30.42 -24.11
C VAL A 94 -3.57 31.12 -23.93
N THR A 95 -3.60 32.36 -23.40
CA THR A 95 -2.38 33.13 -23.09
C THR A 95 -1.54 32.39 -22.03
N SER A 96 -0.22 32.52 -22.09
CA SER A 96 0.73 31.87 -21.19
C SER A 96 0.42 32.07 -19.70
N SER A 97 -0.07 33.25 -19.32
CA SER A 97 -0.47 33.54 -17.93
C SER A 97 -1.63 32.64 -17.46
N TYR A 98 -2.64 32.42 -18.31
CA TYR A 98 -3.74 31.52 -17.96
C TYR A 98 -3.35 30.04 -17.94
N ARG A 99 -2.37 29.62 -18.77
CA ARG A 99 -1.82 28.28 -18.71
C ARG A 99 -1.11 28.02 -17.38
N LEU A 100 -0.37 29.02 -16.87
CA LEU A 100 0.29 28.93 -15.57
C LEU A 100 -0.75 28.83 -14.44
N VAL A 101 -1.82 29.62 -14.49
CA VAL A 101 -2.91 29.52 -13.50
C VAL A 101 -3.58 28.15 -13.59
N ALA A 102 -3.86 27.66 -14.80
CA ALA A 102 -4.45 26.33 -14.99
C ALA A 102 -3.55 25.22 -14.44
N PHE A 103 -2.24 25.31 -14.63
CA PHE A 103 -1.26 24.39 -14.05
C PHE A 103 -1.35 24.39 -12.52
N VAL A 104 -1.29 25.56 -11.90
CA VAL A 104 -1.34 25.67 -10.43
C VAL A 104 -2.66 25.11 -9.87
N VAL A 105 -3.80 25.45 -10.52
CA VAL A 105 -5.11 24.94 -10.10
C VAL A 105 -5.19 23.42 -10.23
N LEU A 106 -4.69 22.86 -11.33
CA LEU A 106 -4.67 21.41 -11.56
C LEU A 106 -3.79 20.71 -10.51
N GLU A 107 -2.62 21.27 -10.19
CA GLU A 107 -1.73 20.76 -9.14
C GLU A 107 -2.44 20.71 -7.79
N TRP A 108 -3.11 21.78 -7.39
CA TRP A 108 -3.83 21.81 -6.11
C TRP A 108 -4.97 20.79 -6.06
N ILE A 109 -5.68 20.59 -7.19
CA ILE A 109 -6.74 19.58 -7.28
C ILE A 109 -6.16 18.18 -7.11
N LEU A 110 -5.06 17.88 -7.79
CA LEU A 110 -4.43 16.55 -7.74
C LEU A 110 -3.81 16.25 -6.36
N ILE A 111 -3.14 17.23 -5.77
CA ILE A 111 -2.60 17.11 -4.41
C ILE A 111 -3.74 16.92 -3.39
N GLY A 112 -4.81 17.71 -3.50
CA GLY A 112 -5.98 17.58 -2.65
C GLY A 112 -6.64 16.20 -2.78
N ALA A 113 -6.81 15.70 -4.00
CA ALA A 113 -7.35 14.36 -4.26
C ALA A 113 -6.45 13.27 -3.64
N LYS A 114 -5.11 13.41 -3.75
CA LYS A 114 -4.17 12.50 -3.12
C LYS A 114 -4.33 12.47 -1.58
N ILE A 115 -4.40 13.64 -0.96
CA ILE A 115 -4.57 13.75 0.51
C ILE A 115 -5.90 13.10 0.94
N VAL A 116 -6.99 13.35 0.20
CA VAL A 116 -8.29 12.72 0.49
C VAL A 116 -8.22 11.20 0.37
N LEU A 117 -7.58 10.68 -0.68
CA LEU A 117 -7.42 9.24 -0.86
C LEU A 117 -6.59 8.61 0.29
N MET A 118 -5.49 9.24 0.68
CA MET A 118 -4.67 8.79 1.82
C MET A 118 -5.43 8.85 3.15
N SER A 119 -6.39 9.75 3.30
CA SER A 119 -7.21 9.86 4.51
C SER A 119 -8.39 8.88 4.56
N VAL A 120 -8.82 8.37 3.40
CA VAL A 120 -9.96 7.44 3.29
C VAL A 120 -9.52 5.98 3.28
N ILE A 121 -8.30 5.73 2.81
CA ILE A 121 -7.75 4.38 2.72
C ILE A 121 -6.75 4.23 3.86
N ASP A 122 -7.11 3.43 4.85
CA ASP A 122 -6.23 3.11 5.97
C ASP A 122 -5.10 2.18 5.50
N ASP A 123 -3.87 2.45 5.95
CA ASP A 123 -2.69 1.67 5.56
C ASP A 123 -2.77 0.23 6.08
N VAL A 124 -3.37 0.02 7.26
CA VAL A 124 -3.57 -1.29 7.87
C VAL A 124 -5.06 -1.55 8.07
N PRO A 125 -5.62 -2.64 7.52
CA PRO A 125 -7.00 -3.03 7.81
C PRO A 125 -7.20 -3.32 9.30
N GLU A 126 -8.35 -2.93 9.86
CA GLU A 126 -8.70 -3.14 11.27
C GLU A 126 -8.54 -4.60 11.73
N ASP A 127 -8.86 -5.56 10.86
CA ASP A 127 -8.70 -7.00 11.15
C ASP A 127 -7.24 -7.40 11.39
N VAL A 128 -6.30 -6.76 10.66
CA VAL A 128 -4.86 -7.02 10.78
C VAL A 128 -4.32 -6.38 12.05
N GLU A 129 -4.70 -5.14 12.34
CA GLU A 129 -4.33 -4.44 13.57
C GLU A 129 -4.80 -5.22 14.81
N LEU A 130 -6.04 -5.70 14.79
CA LEU A 130 -6.59 -6.52 15.87
C LEU A 130 -5.83 -7.84 16.06
N GLN A 131 -5.38 -8.47 14.97
CA GLN A 131 -4.57 -9.70 15.03
C GLN A 131 -3.18 -9.42 15.61
N GLU A 132 -2.57 -8.32 15.23
CA GLU A 132 -1.26 -7.88 15.74
C GLU A 132 -1.34 -7.59 17.24
N GLN A 133 -2.32 -6.82 17.69
CA GLN A 133 -2.56 -6.55 19.12
C GLN A 133 -2.78 -7.84 19.91
N ARG A 134 -3.55 -8.80 19.39
CA ARG A 134 -3.74 -10.12 20.03
C ARG A 134 -2.45 -10.91 20.11
N GLN A 135 -1.64 -10.86 19.06
CA GLN A 135 -0.36 -11.56 19.04
C GLN A 135 0.62 -10.93 20.04
N GLU A 136 0.70 -9.62 20.11
CA GLU A 136 1.52 -8.88 21.07
C GLU A 136 1.08 -9.19 22.50
N PHE A 137 -0.22 -9.17 22.79
CA PHE A 137 -0.76 -9.53 24.09
C PHE A 137 -0.39 -10.97 24.49
N LEU A 138 -0.51 -11.94 23.58
CA LEU A 138 -0.16 -13.34 23.84
C LEU A 138 1.33 -13.50 24.07
N VAL A 139 2.18 -12.80 23.32
CA VAL A 139 3.65 -12.84 23.48
C VAL A 139 4.03 -12.24 24.82
N THR A 140 3.50 -11.08 25.18
CA THR A 140 3.78 -10.40 26.45
C THR A 140 3.33 -11.24 27.63
N LYS A 141 2.12 -11.79 27.58
CA LYS A 141 1.54 -12.59 28.68
C LYS A 141 2.22 -13.95 28.84
N ILE A 142 2.52 -14.66 27.74
CA ILE A 142 3.02 -16.04 27.78
C ILE A 142 4.54 -16.12 27.84
N ILE A 143 5.25 -15.21 27.14
CA ILE A 143 6.72 -15.27 27.01
C ILE A 143 7.40 -14.39 28.05
N VAL A 144 6.87 -13.20 28.32
CA VAL A 144 7.44 -12.24 29.27
C VAL A 144 6.92 -12.49 30.68
N ASP A 145 5.82 -13.24 30.85
CA ASP A 145 5.17 -13.55 32.13
C ASP A 145 4.81 -12.26 32.92
N GLU A 146 4.38 -11.24 32.19
CA GLU A 146 3.96 -9.98 32.77
C GLU A 146 2.61 -10.17 33.46
N ALA A 147 2.52 -9.79 34.74
CA ALA A 147 1.27 -9.89 35.49
C ALA A 147 0.19 -9.01 34.87
N ASP A 148 -1.05 -9.51 34.86
CA ASP A 148 -2.18 -8.68 34.44
C ASP A 148 -2.19 -7.41 35.29
N GLU A 149 -2.21 -6.21 34.69
CA GLU A 149 -2.61 -5.01 35.38
C GLU A 149 -4.01 -5.26 35.91
N GLU A 150 -4.20 -5.25 37.22
CA GLU A 150 -5.53 -5.30 37.82
C GLU A 150 -6.30 -4.10 37.24
N ILE A 151 -7.18 -4.38 36.27
CA ILE A 151 -8.14 -3.40 35.81
C ILE A 151 -9.07 -3.21 37.03
N ASP A 152 -8.89 -2.13 37.76
CA ASP A 152 -9.85 -1.67 38.75
C ASP A 152 -11.16 -1.43 38.03
N LEU A 153 -12.01 -2.45 38.04
CA LEU A 153 -13.40 -2.37 37.59
C LEU A 153 -14.19 -1.59 38.65
N GLU A 154 -13.86 -0.30 38.81
CA GLU A 154 -14.79 0.64 39.44
C GLU A 154 -15.79 1.10 38.36
N ASP A 155 -16.97 0.55 38.50
CA ASP A 155 -18.28 1.03 38.05
C ASP A 155 -18.63 1.05 36.55
N ASP A 156 -19.57 0.10 36.26
CA ASP A 156 -20.73 0.29 35.39
C ASP A 156 -20.54 0.52 33.89
N GLU A 157 -20.35 -0.58 33.14
CA GLU A 157 -21.29 -0.88 32.04
C GLU A 157 -21.01 -2.31 31.54
N PHE A 158 -21.91 -3.23 31.80
CA PHE A 158 -21.90 -4.55 31.19
C PHE A 158 -22.10 -4.37 29.68
N ILE A 159 -21.00 -4.28 28.94
CA ILE A 159 -21.01 -4.50 27.48
C ILE A 159 -21.27 -5.99 27.31
N GLU A 160 -22.48 -6.34 26.92
CA GLU A 160 -22.90 -7.68 26.51
C GLU A 160 -22.04 -8.08 25.29
N ILE A 161 -20.95 -8.78 25.55
CA ILE A 161 -20.07 -9.30 24.47
C ILE A 161 -20.87 -10.44 23.83
N ASP A 162 -21.41 -10.16 22.64
CA ASP A 162 -22.06 -11.16 21.80
C ASP A 162 -21.04 -12.29 21.53
N GLU A 163 -21.34 -13.50 22.03
CA GLU A 163 -20.43 -14.64 21.93
C GLU A 163 -20.11 -14.92 20.46
N PRO A 164 -18.83 -15.09 20.09
CA PRO A 164 -18.47 -15.45 18.74
C PRO A 164 -19.08 -16.81 18.40
N LYS A 165 -19.92 -16.85 17.38
CA LYS A 165 -20.51 -18.09 16.84
C LYS A 165 -19.39 -19.04 16.47
N VAL A 166 -19.14 -20.02 17.34
CA VAL A 166 -18.24 -21.14 17.07
C VAL A 166 -18.82 -21.90 15.88
N TYR A 167 -18.13 -21.87 14.76
CA TYR A 167 -18.42 -22.71 13.61
C TYR A 167 -18.17 -24.17 14.01
N GLN A 168 -19.23 -24.86 14.40
CA GLN A 168 -19.22 -26.33 14.54
C GLN A 168 -19.22 -26.92 13.13
N SER A 169 -18.05 -27.30 12.64
CA SER A 169 -17.93 -28.18 11.49
C SER A 169 -18.49 -29.55 11.89
N GLU A 170 -19.65 -29.88 11.34
CA GLU A 170 -20.23 -31.24 11.43
C GLU A 170 -19.24 -32.23 10.82
N VAL A 171 -18.59 -32.99 11.69
CA VAL A 171 -17.92 -34.24 11.31
C VAL A 171 -19.05 -35.25 11.06
N LYS A 172 -19.48 -35.43 9.83
CA LYS A 172 -20.28 -36.59 9.41
C LYS A 172 -19.43 -37.82 9.48
N SER A 173 -19.58 -38.58 10.53
CA SER A 173 -19.18 -39.97 10.62
C SER A 173 -20.02 -40.79 9.66
N ASN A 174 -19.42 -41.30 8.58
CA ASN A 174 -19.97 -42.38 7.78
C ASN A 174 -19.51 -43.71 8.39
N ASN A 175 -20.45 -44.41 9.00
CA ASN A 175 -20.44 -45.85 9.10
C ASN A 175 -21.07 -46.45 7.88
#